data_5412c918e2d8477c9ba02bb6fe544af4
#
_entry.id   5412c918e2d8477c9ba02bb6fe544af4
#
_cell.length_a   1.000
_cell.length_b   1.000
_cell.length_c   1.000
_cell.angle_alpha   90.00
_cell.angle_beta   90.00
_cell.angle_gamma   90.00
#
_symmetry.space_group_name_H-M   'P 1'
#
loop_
_entity.id
_entity.type
_entity.pdbx_description
1 polymer ?
#
loop_
_entity_poly.entity_id
_entity_poly.type
_entity_poly.pdbx_seq_one_letter_code
_entity_poly.pdbx_strand_id
1 'polypeptide(L)'
;MLRIQSLQMNVLPPPSTGPLPAPWLTLLPAPLRDPAPMLESTREAWGGKTDLWVFGYASLIWRPDFDVAEHRIAKVHGWHRALKMWSRVNRGTPACPGLVFALLSGGSCQGVVLRVPHRDAHEVLQKLWHREMVTGVYDPKWLHCATEAGPVRALAFTLSRQSPNYTGDLQEAQYRQIFSDACGRYGTTLHYAEQTFLGLKKHGIHDHALERLLSHAPR
;
A
#
# COMPACT_ATOMS: atom_id res chain seq x y z
N MET A 1 32.26 -16.04 26.63
CA MET A 1 31.18 -16.82 26.04
C MET A 1 29.88 -16.06 26.27
N LEU A 2 29.46 -15.24 25.33
CA LEU A 2 28.20 -14.48 25.38
C LEU A 2 27.12 -15.32 24.67
N ARG A 3 26.08 -15.68 25.43
CA ARG A 3 24.88 -16.36 24.89
C ARG A 3 24.08 -15.38 24.04
N ILE A 4 23.97 -15.66 22.75
CA ILE A 4 23.03 -15.00 21.85
C ILE A 4 21.64 -15.58 22.18
N GLN A 5 20.79 -14.79 22.85
CA GLN A 5 19.37 -15.12 22.98
C GLN A 5 18.71 -14.89 21.62
N SER A 6 18.22 -15.97 21.04
CA SER A 6 17.40 -15.94 19.84
C SER A 6 16.08 -15.21 20.14
N LEU A 7 15.91 -14.02 19.57
CA LEU A 7 14.62 -13.32 19.50
C LEU A 7 13.66 -14.18 18.64
N GLN A 8 12.77 -14.90 19.30
CA GLN A 8 11.61 -15.48 18.63
C GLN A 8 10.74 -14.34 18.10
N MET A 9 10.74 -14.20 16.77
CA MET A 9 9.78 -13.32 16.09
C MET A 9 8.37 -13.89 16.34
N ASN A 10 7.57 -13.17 17.11
CA ASN A 10 6.14 -13.42 17.24
C ASN A 10 5.50 -13.11 15.88
N VAL A 11 5.37 -14.14 15.04
CA VAL A 11 4.62 -14.07 13.78
C VAL A 11 3.15 -14.03 14.17
N LEU A 12 2.54 -12.85 14.05
CA LEU A 12 1.10 -12.72 14.16
C LEU A 12 0.44 -13.65 13.12
N PRO A 13 -0.61 -14.40 13.49
CA PRO A 13 -1.29 -15.29 12.55
C PRO A 13 -1.79 -14.50 11.34
N PRO A 14 -1.81 -15.11 10.14
CA PRO A 14 -2.34 -14.45 8.96
C PRO A 14 -3.81 -14.05 9.22
N PRO A 15 -4.23 -12.86 8.79
CA PRO A 15 -5.61 -12.44 8.92
C PRO A 15 -6.51 -13.45 8.19
N SER A 16 -7.61 -13.83 8.83
CA SER A 16 -8.60 -14.73 8.24
C SER A 16 -9.08 -14.17 6.89
N THR A 17 -9.01 -14.97 5.83
CA THR A 17 -9.47 -14.65 4.48
C THR A 17 -11.00 -14.67 4.32
N GLY A 18 -11.74 -14.78 5.43
CA GLY A 18 -13.21 -14.74 5.43
C GLY A 18 -13.78 -13.33 5.24
N PRO A 19 -15.03 -13.22 4.76
CA PRO A 19 -15.73 -11.94 4.70
C PRO A 19 -15.75 -11.28 6.08
N LEU A 20 -15.57 -9.94 6.12
CA LEU A 20 -15.57 -9.16 7.33
C LEU A 20 -16.85 -9.40 8.14
N PRO A 21 -16.79 -9.70 9.45
CA PRO A 21 -17.99 -9.77 10.28
C PRO A 21 -18.70 -8.40 10.26
N ALA A 22 -20.05 -8.44 10.20
CA ALA A 22 -20.94 -7.30 10.04
C ALA A 22 -20.63 -6.02 10.88
N PRO A 23 -20.12 -6.11 12.13
CA PRO A 23 -19.79 -4.93 12.93
C PRO A 23 -18.70 -4.03 12.35
N TRP A 24 -17.84 -4.57 11.47
CA TRP A 24 -16.76 -3.80 10.86
C TRP A 24 -17.20 -2.97 9.66
N LEU A 25 -18.26 -3.37 8.98
CA LEU A 25 -18.85 -2.62 7.88
C LEU A 25 -19.44 -1.28 8.34
N THR A 26 -19.93 -1.21 9.59
CA THR A 26 -20.45 0.02 10.19
C THR A 26 -19.34 0.99 10.66
N LEU A 27 -18.10 0.52 10.80
CA LEU A 27 -16.94 1.35 11.16
C LEU A 27 -16.19 1.89 9.93
N LEU A 28 -16.48 1.36 8.74
CA LEU A 28 -15.93 1.92 7.52
C LEU A 28 -16.61 3.26 7.25
N PRO A 29 -15.84 4.33 6.99
CA PRO A 29 -16.45 5.55 6.49
C PRO A 29 -17.23 5.23 5.22
N ALA A 30 -18.36 5.89 5.01
CA ALA A 30 -19.11 5.75 3.78
C ALA A 30 -18.16 5.90 2.57
N PRO A 31 -18.33 5.12 1.50
CA PRO A 31 -17.50 5.25 0.32
C PRO A 31 -17.47 6.72 -0.13
N LEU A 32 -16.28 7.27 -0.33
CA LEU A 32 -16.13 8.62 -0.87
C LEU A 32 -16.64 8.69 -2.31
N ARG A 33 -16.50 7.57 -3.02
CA ARG A 33 -16.94 7.38 -4.41
C ARG A 33 -17.35 5.92 -4.60
N ASP A 34 -18.28 5.68 -5.50
CA ASP A 34 -18.60 4.32 -5.91
C ASP A 34 -17.38 3.71 -6.65
N PRO A 35 -16.81 2.61 -6.18
CA PRO A 35 -15.68 1.99 -6.82
C PRO A 35 -16.03 1.15 -8.06
N ALA A 36 -17.32 0.82 -8.28
CA ALA A 36 -17.71 -0.07 -9.37
C ALA A 36 -17.48 0.53 -10.77
N PRO A 37 -17.86 1.77 -11.08
CA PRO A 37 -17.55 2.38 -12.37
C PRO A 37 -16.05 2.50 -12.62
N MET A 38 -15.27 2.69 -11.56
CA MET A 38 -13.81 2.79 -11.65
C MET A 38 -13.17 1.43 -12.00
N LEU A 39 -13.75 0.32 -11.53
CA LEU A 39 -13.31 -1.03 -11.89
C LEU A 39 -13.55 -1.27 -13.39
N GLU A 40 -14.73 -0.94 -13.89
CA GLU A 40 -15.06 -1.12 -15.30
C GLU A 40 -14.14 -0.28 -16.20
N SER A 41 -13.94 0.99 -15.89
CA SER A 41 -13.01 1.85 -16.64
C SER A 41 -11.57 1.31 -16.60
N THR A 42 -11.16 0.72 -15.47
CA THR A 42 -9.83 0.12 -15.33
C THR A 42 -9.71 -1.15 -16.18
N ARG A 43 -10.76 -1.97 -16.23
CA ARG A 43 -10.83 -3.18 -17.08
C ARG A 43 -10.80 -2.83 -18.56
N GLU A 44 -11.61 -1.86 -18.99
CA GLU A 44 -11.61 -1.36 -20.35
C GLU A 44 -10.25 -0.85 -20.78
N ALA A 45 -9.61 -0.02 -19.94
CA ALA A 45 -8.29 0.51 -20.19
C ALA A 45 -7.18 -0.56 -20.22
N TRP A 46 -7.35 -1.67 -19.50
CA TRP A 46 -6.45 -2.83 -19.57
C TRP A 46 -6.67 -3.62 -20.87
N GLY A 47 -7.93 -3.76 -21.29
CA GLY A 47 -8.34 -4.52 -22.49
C GLY A 47 -8.44 -6.03 -22.27
N GLY A 48 -8.08 -6.54 -21.10
CA GLY A 48 -8.34 -7.93 -20.67
C GLY A 48 -7.68 -9.04 -21.50
N LYS A 49 -6.64 -8.76 -22.30
CA LYS A 49 -6.05 -9.72 -23.26
C LYS A 49 -4.59 -10.07 -22.97
N THR A 50 -4.01 -9.46 -21.96
CA THR A 50 -2.59 -9.63 -21.62
C THR A 50 -2.45 -9.90 -20.12
N ASP A 51 -1.25 -10.26 -19.68
CA ASP A 51 -0.93 -10.32 -18.25
C ASP A 51 -1.21 -8.97 -17.60
N LEU A 52 -1.65 -9.01 -16.34
CA LEU A 52 -1.88 -7.80 -15.53
C LEU A 52 -0.59 -7.48 -14.77
N TRP A 53 -0.10 -6.27 -14.91
CA TRP A 53 0.97 -5.75 -14.08
C TRP A 53 0.41 -4.79 -13.03
N VAL A 54 0.87 -4.93 -11.79
CA VAL A 54 0.47 -4.08 -10.66
C VAL A 54 1.71 -3.44 -10.05
N PHE A 55 1.70 -2.13 -9.86
CA PHE A 55 2.80 -1.40 -9.24
C PHE A 55 2.63 -1.35 -7.72
N GLY A 56 3.46 -2.11 -7.01
CA GLY A 56 3.59 -2.09 -5.56
C GLY A 56 4.59 -1.04 -5.10
N TYR A 57 4.12 -0.10 -4.28
CA TYR A 57 4.96 0.93 -3.67
C TYR A 57 4.96 0.86 -2.13
N ALA A 58 4.08 0.04 -1.54
CA ALA A 58 3.95 -0.15 -0.09
C ALA A 58 3.55 -1.60 0.23
N SER A 59 2.39 -1.86 0.85
CA SER A 59 2.02 -3.20 1.34
C SER A 59 1.99 -4.27 0.26
N LEU A 60 1.70 -3.95 -0.98
CA LEU A 60 1.75 -4.90 -2.09
C LEU A 60 3.15 -5.49 -2.33
N ILE A 61 4.22 -4.83 -1.88
CA ILE A 61 5.61 -5.33 -2.00
C ILE A 61 5.83 -6.54 -1.10
N TRP A 62 5.30 -6.50 0.13
CA TRP A 62 5.55 -7.52 1.14
C TRP A 62 4.34 -8.39 1.46
N ARG A 63 3.15 -7.98 1.01
CA ARG A 63 1.89 -8.72 1.15
C ARG A 63 0.97 -8.46 -0.04
N PRO A 64 1.22 -9.07 -1.21
CA PRO A 64 0.35 -8.90 -2.38
C PRO A 64 -1.04 -9.50 -2.20
N ASP A 65 -1.20 -10.58 -1.40
CA ASP A 65 -2.42 -11.38 -1.19
C ASP A 65 -2.96 -12.03 -2.49
N PHE A 66 -2.09 -12.25 -3.47
CA PHE A 66 -2.34 -13.01 -4.70
C PHE A 66 -1.03 -13.61 -5.22
N ASP A 67 -1.12 -14.61 -6.08
CA ASP A 67 0.03 -15.26 -6.69
C ASP A 67 0.71 -14.35 -7.70
N VAL A 68 2.01 -14.16 -7.54
CA VAL A 68 2.85 -13.34 -8.39
C VAL A 68 3.76 -14.24 -9.22
N ALA A 69 3.57 -14.25 -10.53
CA ALA A 69 4.37 -15.06 -11.43
C ALA A 69 5.78 -14.47 -11.68
N GLU A 70 5.90 -13.16 -11.57
CA GLU A 70 7.16 -12.45 -11.76
C GLU A 70 7.10 -11.10 -11.03
N HIS A 71 8.23 -10.67 -10.48
CA HIS A 71 8.38 -9.32 -9.97
C HIS A 71 9.65 -8.67 -10.52
N ARG A 72 9.58 -7.36 -10.79
CA ARG A 72 10.73 -6.57 -11.25
C ARG A 72 10.81 -5.29 -10.45
N ILE A 73 12.01 -4.86 -10.14
CA ILE A 73 12.24 -3.50 -9.62
C ILE A 73 11.82 -2.52 -10.71
N ALA A 74 11.06 -1.51 -10.32
CA ALA A 74 10.52 -0.55 -11.26
C ALA A 74 10.59 0.87 -10.72
N LYS A 75 10.75 1.83 -11.62
CA LYS A 75 10.73 3.26 -11.31
C LYS A 75 9.61 3.94 -12.09
N VAL A 76 8.80 4.71 -11.38
CA VAL A 76 7.81 5.62 -11.98
C VAL A 76 8.27 7.06 -11.81
N HIS A 77 8.07 7.88 -12.84
CA HIS A 77 8.30 9.32 -12.82
C HIS A 77 6.96 10.06 -12.67
N GLY A 78 7.00 11.24 -12.07
CA GLY A 78 5.80 12.03 -11.81
C GLY A 78 5.01 11.58 -10.57
N TRP A 79 5.52 10.61 -9.81
CA TRP A 79 4.88 10.07 -8.61
C TRP A 79 5.91 9.76 -7.52
N HIS A 80 5.54 9.95 -6.24
CA HIS A 80 6.38 9.57 -5.12
C HIS A 80 5.58 8.91 -4.00
N ARG A 81 6.22 8.02 -3.25
CA ARG A 81 5.66 7.39 -2.04
C ARG A 81 5.71 8.36 -0.88
N ALA A 82 4.60 8.51 -0.14
CA ALA A 82 4.55 9.31 1.07
C ALA A 82 3.61 8.68 2.11
N LEU A 83 3.98 8.69 3.38
CA LEU A 83 3.13 8.24 4.49
C LEU A 83 2.16 9.37 4.87
N LYS A 84 1.21 9.67 3.97
CA LYS A 84 0.35 10.86 4.02
C LYS A 84 -1.12 10.58 3.70
N MET A 85 -1.59 9.39 4.02
CA MET A 85 -3.01 9.07 3.91
C MET A 85 -3.54 8.59 5.28
N TRP A 86 -4.62 9.22 5.75
CA TRP A 86 -5.28 8.81 6.98
C TRP A 86 -5.82 7.38 6.90
N SER A 87 -5.57 6.60 7.94
CA SER A 87 -6.10 5.25 8.14
C SER A 87 -6.88 5.18 9.45
N ARG A 88 -8.21 5.08 9.35
CA ARG A 88 -9.13 5.08 10.51
C ARG A 88 -9.66 3.69 10.85
N VAL A 89 -9.18 2.66 10.16
CA VAL A 89 -9.58 1.25 10.36
C VAL A 89 -8.36 0.33 10.41
N ASN A 90 -7.51 0.39 9.38
CA ASN A 90 -6.44 -0.59 9.21
C ASN A 90 -5.23 -0.35 10.13
N ARG A 91 -4.82 0.93 10.32
CA ARG A 91 -3.63 1.32 11.09
C ARG A 91 -3.92 2.34 12.17
N GLY A 92 -5.18 2.63 12.41
CA GLY A 92 -5.71 3.49 13.45
C GLY A 92 -7.20 3.29 13.59
N THR A 93 -7.82 4.12 14.43
CA THR A 93 -9.27 4.18 14.66
C THR A 93 -9.78 5.58 14.29
N PRO A 94 -11.10 5.81 14.21
CA PRO A 94 -11.63 7.17 14.06
C PRO A 94 -11.19 8.14 15.14
N ALA A 95 -11.03 7.67 16.39
CA ALA A 95 -10.60 8.49 17.53
C ALA A 95 -9.06 8.69 17.57
N CYS A 96 -8.30 7.73 17.05
CA CYS A 96 -6.84 7.80 16.96
C CYS A 96 -6.40 7.34 15.57
N PRO A 97 -6.48 8.22 14.55
CA PRO A 97 -6.16 7.87 13.19
C PRO A 97 -4.67 7.58 13.00
N GLY A 98 -4.38 6.50 12.30
CA GLY A 98 -3.04 6.18 11.83
C GLY A 98 -2.81 6.63 10.40
N LEU A 99 -1.69 6.18 9.82
CA LEU A 99 -1.28 6.51 8.47
C LEU A 99 -1.01 5.26 7.64
N VAL A 100 -1.22 5.40 6.33
CA VAL A 100 -0.73 4.48 5.30
C VAL A 100 -0.06 5.25 4.17
N PHE A 101 0.76 4.55 3.39
CA PHE A 101 1.42 5.15 2.24
C PHE A 101 0.42 5.47 1.14
N ALA A 102 0.64 6.60 0.52
CA ALA A 102 0.01 7.03 -0.71
C ALA A 102 1.05 7.20 -1.83
N LEU A 103 0.64 7.01 -3.07
CA LEU A 103 1.39 7.41 -4.24
C LEU A 103 0.85 8.76 -4.69
N LEU A 104 1.63 9.81 -4.44
CA LEU A 104 1.26 11.21 -4.70
C LEU A 104 1.94 11.73 -5.96
N SER A 105 1.31 12.68 -6.65
CA SER A 105 1.87 13.33 -7.83
C SER A 105 3.16 14.10 -7.51
N GLY A 106 4.09 14.12 -8.47
CA GLY A 106 5.40 14.79 -8.39
C GLY A 106 6.53 13.82 -8.02
N GLY A 107 7.76 14.15 -8.42
CA GLY A 107 8.95 13.38 -8.10
C GLY A 107 9.10 12.05 -8.84
N SER A 108 9.69 11.06 -8.16
CA SER A 108 9.81 9.69 -8.65
C SER A 108 9.70 8.69 -7.50
N CYS A 109 9.27 7.47 -7.81
CA CYS A 109 9.16 6.38 -6.85
C CYS A 109 9.79 5.12 -7.42
N GLN A 110 10.67 4.48 -6.65
CA GLN A 110 11.04 3.09 -6.88
C GLN A 110 10.11 2.17 -6.09
N GLY A 111 9.72 1.09 -6.74
CA GLY A 111 8.87 0.04 -6.18
C GLY A 111 9.05 -1.24 -6.95
N VAL A 112 8.05 -2.10 -6.94
CA VAL A 112 8.09 -3.40 -7.60
C VAL A 112 6.85 -3.52 -8.49
N VAL A 113 7.02 -3.93 -9.76
CA VAL A 113 5.89 -4.35 -10.58
C VAL A 113 5.71 -5.86 -10.44
N LEU A 114 4.47 -6.26 -10.20
CA LEU A 114 4.04 -7.63 -9.95
C LEU A 114 3.24 -8.12 -11.16
N ARG A 115 3.69 -9.20 -11.79
CA ARG A 115 3.02 -9.80 -12.94
C ARG A 115 2.04 -10.87 -12.50
N VAL A 116 0.81 -10.73 -12.93
CA VAL A 116 -0.25 -11.72 -12.77
C VAL A 116 -0.55 -12.30 -14.15
N PRO A 117 -0.47 -13.62 -14.34
CA PRO A 117 -0.80 -14.25 -15.61
C PRO A 117 -2.23 -13.90 -16.06
N HIS A 118 -2.43 -13.74 -17.34
CA HIS A 118 -3.72 -13.38 -17.93
C HIS A 118 -4.88 -14.27 -17.43
N ARG A 119 -4.67 -15.59 -17.30
CA ARG A 119 -5.68 -16.52 -16.81
C ARG A 119 -6.23 -16.17 -15.42
N ASP A 120 -5.40 -15.57 -14.54
CA ASP A 120 -5.72 -15.26 -13.15
C ASP A 120 -6.05 -13.76 -12.97
N ALA A 121 -5.77 -12.95 -13.99
CA ALA A 121 -5.75 -11.49 -13.90
C ALA A 121 -7.11 -10.86 -13.60
N HIS A 122 -8.21 -11.41 -14.11
CA HIS A 122 -9.56 -10.92 -13.82
C HIS A 122 -9.93 -11.13 -12.35
N GLU A 123 -9.64 -12.31 -11.82
CA GLU A 123 -9.89 -12.62 -10.40
C GLU A 123 -9.02 -11.78 -9.48
N VAL A 124 -7.73 -11.66 -9.80
CA VAL A 124 -6.80 -10.84 -9.01
C VAL A 124 -7.18 -9.37 -9.04
N LEU A 125 -7.61 -8.83 -10.18
CA LEU A 125 -8.09 -7.46 -10.27
C LEU A 125 -9.31 -7.24 -9.36
N GLN A 126 -10.23 -8.19 -9.31
CA GLN A 126 -11.38 -8.16 -8.40
C GLN A 126 -10.93 -8.16 -6.93
N LYS A 127 -10.00 -9.05 -6.54
CA LYS A 127 -9.43 -9.10 -5.18
C LYS A 127 -8.73 -7.80 -4.79
N LEU A 128 -7.95 -7.22 -5.71
CA LEU A 128 -7.32 -5.91 -5.51
C LEU A 128 -8.35 -4.82 -5.28
N TRP A 129 -9.45 -4.84 -6.02
CA TRP A 129 -10.53 -3.87 -5.84
C TRP A 129 -11.15 -3.95 -4.47
N HIS A 130 -11.49 -5.17 -4.01
CA HIS A 130 -12.03 -5.38 -2.66
C HIS A 130 -11.06 -4.98 -1.55
N ARG A 131 -9.76 -5.03 -1.82
CA ARG A 131 -8.73 -4.67 -0.84
C ARG A 131 -8.44 -3.17 -0.81
N GLU A 132 -8.22 -2.56 -1.97
CA GLU A 132 -7.72 -1.19 -2.09
C GLU A 132 -8.84 -0.16 -2.25
N MET A 133 -9.96 -0.55 -2.84
CA MET A 133 -11.02 0.36 -3.27
C MET A 133 -12.27 0.32 -2.38
N VAL A 134 -12.20 -0.26 -1.18
CA VAL A 134 -13.36 -0.38 -0.25
C VAL A 134 -14.04 0.97 0.00
N THR A 135 -13.27 2.04 0.12
CA THR A 135 -13.77 3.40 0.37
C THR A 135 -13.78 4.30 -0.88
N GLY A 136 -13.34 3.78 -2.03
CA GLY A 136 -13.19 4.59 -3.25
C GLY A 136 -12.18 5.73 -3.11
N VAL A 137 -11.24 5.63 -2.17
CA VAL A 137 -10.31 6.71 -1.81
C VAL A 137 -9.22 6.93 -2.86
N TYR A 138 -8.79 5.86 -3.51
CA TYR A 138 -7.74 5.93 -4.51
C TYR A 138 -8.26 6.26 -5.91
N ASP A 139 -7.35 6.83 -6.70
CA ASP A 139 -7.50 6.95 -8.15
C ASP A 139 -6.66 5.84 -8.81
N PRO A 140 -7.28 4.79 -9.37
CA PRO A 140 -6.54 3.78 -10.12
C PRO A 140 -6.00 4.40 -11.41
N LYS A 141 -4.71 4.17 -11.68
CA LYS A 141 -4.02 4.72 -12.86
C LYS A 141 -3.11 3.68 -13.48
N TRP A 142 -3.06 3.68 -14.80
CA TRP A 142 -2.07 2.92 -15.55
C TRP A 142 -0.82 3.77 -15.71
N LEU A 143 0.29 3.34 -15.10
CA LEU A 143 1.55 4.05 -15.11
C LEU A 143 2.58 3.32 -15.97
N HIS A 144 3.43 4.09 -16.66
CA HIS A 144 4.62 3.57 -17.32
C HIS A 144 5.72 3.40 -16.28
N CYS A 145 6.11 2.14 -16.04
CA CYS A 145 7.11 1.76 -15.06
C CYS A 145 8.39 1.34 -15.81
N ALA A 146 9.48 2.06 -15.62
CA ALA A 146 10.78 1.68 -16.15
C ALA A 146 11.35 0.51 -15.34
N THR A 147 11.75 -0.57 -16.03
CA THR A 147 12.43 -1.74 -15.44
C THR A 147 13.67 -2.08 -16.27
N GLU A 148 14.58 -2.87 -15.71
CA GLU A 148 15.77 -3.34 -16.44
C GLU A 148 15.42 -4.17 -17.68
N ALA A 149 14.30 -4.91 -17.63
CA ALA A 149 13.82 -5.71 -18.77
C ALA A 149 12.93 -4.92 -19.76
N GLY A 150 12.98 -3.59 -19.69
CA GLY A 150 12.15 -2.70 -20.49
C GLY A 150 10.93 -2.14 -19.74
N PRO A 151 10.27 -1.14 -20.33
CA PRO A 151 9.11 -0.50 -19.69
C PRO A 151 7.90 -1.43 -19.67
N VAL A 152 7.15 -1.40 -18.56
CA VAL A 152 5.86 -2.07 -18.43
C VAL A 152 4.77 -1.05 -18.07
N ARG A 153 3.55 -1.28 -18.52
CA ARG A 153 2.37 -0.52 -18.13
C ARG A 153 1.70 -1.24 -16.98
N ALA A 154 1.71 -0.65 -15.78
CA ALA A 154 1.19 -1.27 -14.57
C ALA A 154 0.09 -0.45 -13.92
N LEU A 155 -0.90 -1.14 -13.33
CA LEU A 155 -1.93 -0.55 -12.51
C LEU A 155 -1.32 -0.09 -11.18
N ALA A 156 -1.59 1.15 -10.81
CA ALA A 156 -1.22 1.74 -9.52
C ALA A 156 -2.42 2.43 -8.87
N PHE A 157 -2.50 2.38 -7.54
CA PHE A 157 -3.50 3.07 -6.74
C PHE A 157 -2.90 4.38 -6.22
N THR A 158 -3.31 5.50 -6.82
CA THR A 158 -2.78 6.83 -6.49
C THR A 158 -3.73 7.59 -5.59
N LEU A 159 -3.24 8.61 -4.88
CA LEU A 159 -4.06 9.48 -4.05
C LEU A 159 -4.02 10.92 -4.56
N SER A 160 -5.19 11.54 -4.72
CA SER A 160 -5.28 12.98 -4.97
C SER A 160 -4.94 13.77 -3.70
N ARG A 161 -4.19 14.88 -3.86
CA ARG A 161 -3.99 15.84 -2.76
C ARG A 161 -5.27 16.59 -2.36
N GLN A 162 -6.32 16.50 -3.16
CA GLN A 162 -7.66 17.03 -2.86
C GLN A 162 -8.52 16.04 -2.08
N SER A 163 -8.04 14.80 -1.91
CA SER A 163 -8.75 13.79 -1.12
C SER A 163 -8.86 14.22 0.35
N PRO A 164 -10.02 14.08 1.01
CA PRO A 164 -10.17 14.33 2.44
C PRO A 164 -9.34 13.35 3.31
N ASN A 165 -8.80 12.30 2.70
CA ASN A 165 -7.88 11.38 3.37
C ASN A 165 -6.41 11.78 3.20
N TYR A 166 -6.08 12.78 2.40
CA TYR A 166 -4.73 13.33 2.35
C TYR A 166 -4.46 14.18 3.61
N THR A 167 -3.33 13.92 4.28
CA THR A 167 -3.01 14.55 5.56
C THR A 167 -2.47 15.98 5.43
N GLY A 168 -2.05 16.39 4.23
CA GLY A 168 -1.16 17.54 4.10
C GLY A 168 0.24 17.25 4.63
N ASP A 169 0.94 18.30 5.03
CA ASP A 169 2.26 18.21 5.62
C ASP A 169 2.15 18.08 7.13
N LEU A 170 2.64 16.96 7.65
CA LEU A 170 2.69 16.68 9.08
C LEU A 170 4.07 17.08 9.62
N GLN A 171 4.08 17.61 10.85
CA GLN A 171 5.29 17.93 11.58
C GLN A 171 5.87 16.65 12.22
N GLU A 172 7.16 16.67 12.53
CA GLU A 172 7.86 15.56 13.18
C GLU A 172 7.16 15.06 14.45
N ALA A 173 6.71 15.97 15.32
CA ALA A 173 6.01 15.65 16.54
C ALA A 173 4.71 14.87 16.28
N GLN A 174 3.98 15.18 15.20
CA GLN A 174 2.78 14.47 14.81
C GLN A 174 3.09 13.05 14.32
N TYR A 175 4.14 12.86 13.51
CA TYR A 175 4.60 11.52 13.14
C TYR A 175 4.97 10.69 14.37
N ARG A 176 5.73 11.27 15.31
CA ARG A 176 6.15 10.62 16.55
C ARG A 176 4.95 10.15 17.37
N GLN A 177 3.95 11.01 17.55
CA GLN A 177 2.73 10.65 18.26
C GLN A 177 1.94 9.57 17.54
N ILE A 178 1.76 9.66 16.22
CA ILE A 178 1.05 8.64 15.44
C ILE A 178 1.78 7.30 15.50
N PHE A 179 3.09 7.27 15.46
CA PHE A 179 3.87 6.05 15.60
C PHE A 179 3.74 5.41 16.98
N SER A 180 3.60 6.24 18.05
CA SER A 180 3.36 5.77 19.41
C SER A 180 1.97 5.21 19.60
N ASP A 181 0.94 5.93 19.15
CA ASP A 181 -0.42 5.76 19.65
C ASP A 181 -1.34 5.05 18.66
N ALA A 182 -1.11 5.23 17.36
CA ALA A 182 -2.06 4.76 16.36
C ALA A 182 -1.95 3.25 16.11
N CYS A 183 -3.01 2.54 16.46
CA CYS A 183 -3.17 1.11 16.20
C CYS A 183 -4.56 0.83 15.64
N GLY A 184 -4.62 0.06 14.58
CA GLY A 184 -5.85 -0.35 13.93
C GLY A 184 -5.96 -1.87 13.81
N ARG A 185 -6.92 -2.31 12.99
CA ARG A 185 -7.22 -3.73 12.77
C ARG A 185 -5.99 -4.57 12.37
N TYR A 186 -5.08 -4.02 11.59
CA TYR A 186 -3.89 -4.72 11.10
C TYR A 186 -2.60 -4.29 11.81
N GLY A 187 -2.72 -3.69 13.01
CA GLY A 187 -1.59 -3.25 13.82
C GLY A 187 -1.27 -1.77 13.67
N THR A 188 -0.10 -1.36 14.16
CA THR A 188 0.30 0.04 14.25
C THR A 188 0.72 0.64 12.91
N THR A 189 0.68 1.98 12.82
CA THR A 189 1.29 2.73 11.71
C THR A 189 2.79 2.48 11.62
N LEU A 190 3.49 2.43 12.76
CA LEU A 190 4.93 2.18 12.80
C LEU A 190 5.28 0.82 12.18
N HIS A 191 4.66 -0.25 12.66
CA HIS A 191 4.87 -1.60 12.10
C HIS A 191 4.63 -1.65 10.58
N TYR A 192 3.60 -0.98 10.08
CA TYR A 192 3.32 -0.91 8.65
C TYR A 192 4.43 -0.20 7.87
N ALA A 193 4.95 0.91 8.42
CA ALA A 193 6.06 1.65 7.80
C ALA A 193 7.35 0.83 7.80
N GLU A 194 7.66 0.14 8.90
CA GLU A 194 8.81 -0.78 9.03
C GLU A 194 8.72 -1.94 8.04
N GLN A 195 7.55 -2.61 7.92
CA GLN A 195 7.36 -3.70 6.96
C GLN A 195 7.55 -3.22 5.51
N THR A 196 7.12 -2.00 5.22
CA THR A 196 7.35 -1.40 3.89
C THR A 196 8.84 -1.13 3.66
N PHE A 197 9.55 -0.60 4.65
CA PHE A 197 11.00 -0.37 4.58
C PHE A 197 11.77 -1.68 4.37
N LEU A 198 11.45 -2.72 5.15
CA LEU A 198 12.06 -4.04 5.03
C LEU A 198 11.75 -4.69 3.67
N GLY A 199 10.53 -4.57 3.20
CA GLY A 199 10.12 -5.05 1.88
C GLY A 199 10.91 -4.38 0.75
N LEU A 200 11.09 -3.08 0.80
CA LEU A 200 11.91 -2.34 -0.15
C LEU A 200 13.37 -2.78 -0.09
N LYS A 201 13.93 -2.88 1.10
CA LYS A 201 15.32 -3.30 1.32
C LYS A 201 15.57 -4.72 0.80
N LYS A 202 14.61 -5.64 0.94
CA LYS A 202 14.69 -7.00 0.38
C LYS A 202 14.85 -7.01 -1.15
N HIS A 203 14.30 -6.00 -1.82
CA HIS A 203 14.45 -5.80 -3.27
C HIS A 203 15.62 -4.88 -3.65
N GLY A 204 16.52 -4.54 -2.70
CA GLY A 204 17.64 -3.64 -2.96
C GLY A 204 17.22 -2.17 -3.20
N ILE A 205 16.00 -1.79 -2.85
CA ILE A 205 15.51 -0.43 -3.00
C ILE A 205 15.78 0.36 -1.73
N HIS A 206 16.60 1.41 -1.84
CA HIS A 206 16.91 2.33 -0.75
C HIS A 206 15.96 3.53 -0.78
N ASP A 207 15.22 3.75 0.30
CA ASP A 207 14.31 4.88 0.46
C ASP A 207 14.74 5.75 1.66
N HIS A 208 15.59 6.74 1.38
CA HIS A 208 16.11 7.65 2.39
C HIS A 208 15.02 8.52 3.05
N ALA A 209 13.91 8.78 2.33
CA ALA A 209 12.80 9.55 2.90
C ALA A 209 12.06 8.72 3.95
N LEU A 210 11.83 7.43 3.65
CA LEU A 210 11.23 6.51 4.62
C LEU A 210 12.16 6.23 5.80
N GLU A 211 13.47 6.09 5.56
CA GLU A 211 14.46 5.89 6.62
C GLU A 211 14.47 7.07 7.60
N ARG A 212 14.50 8.32 7.09
CA ARG A 212 14.37 9.52 7.92
C ARG A 212 13.05 9.55 8.68
N LEU A 213 11.95 9.16 8.02
CA LEU A 213 10.64 9.12 8.68
C LEU A 213 10.63 8.15 9.86
N LEU A 214 11.22 6.96 9.69
CA LEU A 214 11.34 5.96 10.76
C LEU A 214 12.25 6.40 11.90
N SER A 215 13.19 7.33 11.68
CA SER A 215 14.00 7.89 12.78
C SER A 215 13.18 8.73 13.79
N HIS A 216 11.95 9.10 13.44
CA HIS A 216 11.01 9.75 14.37
C HIS A 216 10.25 8.74 15.26
N ALA A 217 10.43 7.43 15.05
CA ALA A 217 9.81 6.41 15.92
C ALA A 217 10.24 6.59 17.38
N PRO A 218 9.35 6.34 18.34
CA PRO A 218 9.73 6.32 19.76
C PRO A 218 10.80 5.24 19.98
N ARG A 219 11.78 5.57 20.83
CA ARG A 219 12.85 4.66 21.25
C ARG A 219 12.37 3.74 22.34
#